data_98390c07b2bb03e33b0e4fd69a2e20ff
#
_entry.id   98390c07b2bb03e33b0e4fd69a2e20ff
#
_cell.length_a   1.000
_cell.length_b   1.000
_cell.length_c   1.000
_cell.angle_alpha   90.00
_cell.angle_beta   90.00
_cell.angle_gamma   90.00
#
_symmetry.space_group_name_H-M   'P 1'
#
loop_
_entity.id
_entity.type
_entity.pdbx_description
1 polymer ?
#
loop_
_entity_poly.entity_id
_entity_poly.type
_entity_poly.pdbx_seq_one_letter_code
_entity_poly.pdbx_strand_id
1 'polypeptide(L)'
;MAYSIVPTPGRIQGGIPVEIRPMRSWIHHSRGEVLRQAGVGRQDLVGIYEDMITRQGFEGRDAYLYRRNEPVKFKRIEGSAAYLDLDGKLLEPTDLAFADGGQLKLFYNPDVSIWVSRRRENMTYTARNADGDELYFVHEGTGVFYTEFGPIPYEPGDYVLLPKGVSYRIRPAGPVNYFLIVESAEEIGFADIGPLGRRAPFDPALLYVPSPELDEFGDGRNEAGEWPVRLKYDGQYSTVFYDFDPIDAVGWKGDLFPFKINIRDFRPITSDRIHLQPTAHSIFATPSYIVGNLLPRPIEAAPGVEPVPAYHRNVDMDEFVFVHGGTALGLEAPAASLSFLPRGLHHGLPEEIMEQIRKTVKPGDYIDMEFIFVDAVRPLLATPEALAGKRQQHYLKGKK
;
A
#
# COMPACT_ATOMS: atom_id res chain seq x y z
N MET A 1 -10.63 43.43 4.79
CA MET A 1 -11.80 42.67 4.32
C MET A 1 -11.31 41.30 3.90
N ALA A 2 -11.60 40.30 4.72
CA ALA A 2 -11.21 38.93 4.45
C ALA A 2 -12.34 38.26 3.67
N TYR A 3 -12.09 37.87 2.44
CA TYR A 3 -13.02 37.05 1.67
C TYR A 3 -12.91 35.60 2.17
N SER A 4 -13.92 35.14 2.88
CA SER A 4 -14.13 33.72 3.11
C SER A 4 -14.76 33.12 1.85
N ILE A 5 -13.98 32.46 1.04
CA ILE A 5 -14.51 31.58 0.01
C ILE A 5 -14.78 30.24 0.72
N VAL A 6 -16.05 29.96 0.98
CA VAL A 6 -16.50 28.62 1.33
C VAL A 6 -16.61 27.87 -0.01
N PRO A 7 -15.80 26.86 -0.28
CA PRO A 7 -15.99 26.04 -1.46
C PRO A 7 -17.25 25.18 -1.28
N THR A 8 -18.16 25.27 -2.23
CA THR A 8 -19.25 24.30 -2.39
C THR A 8 -18.62 22.92 -2.63
N PRO A 9 -19.08 21.85 -1.98
CA PRO A 9 -18.55 20.52 -2.22
C PRO A 9 -18.93 20.09 -3.64
N GLY A 10 -18.01 20.29 -4.59
CA GLY A 10 -18.04 19.61 -5.87
C GLY A 10 -17.75 18.14 -5.64
N ARG A 11 -18.52 17.25 -6.22
CA ARG A 11 -18.24 15.80 -6.25
C ARG A 11 -16.81 15.60 -6.75
N ILE A 12 -15.97 15.05 -5.87
CA ILE A 12 -14.59 14.72 -6.17
C ILE A 12 -14.61 13.31 -6.72
N GLN A 13 -14.24 13.19 -7.99
CA GLN A 13 -13.82 11.91 -8.55
C GLN A 13 -12.49 11.51 -7.89
N GLY A 14 -12.51 10.39 -7.21
CA GLY A 14 -11.45 9.59 -6.68
C GLY A 14 -10.09 10.26 -6.44
N GLY A 15 -9.81 10.53 -5.23
CA GLY A 15 -8.53 11.00 -4.71
C GLY A 15 -8.75 11.63 -3.34
N ILE A 16 -7.82 11.42 -2.42
CA ILE A 16 -7.72 12.31 -1.27
C ILE A 16 -7.50 13.69 -1.87
N PRO A 17 -8.40 14.67 -1.65
CA PRO A 17 -8.05 16.01 -2.01
C PRO A 17 -6.80 16.33 -1.19
N VAL A 18 -5.67 16.49 -1.86
CA VAL A 18 -4.66 17.40 -1.32
C VAL A 18 -5.35 18.75 -1.38
N GLU A 19 -6.23 18.99 -0.40
CA GLU A 19 -6.67 20.32 -0.13
C GLU A 19 -5.36 21.06 0.13
N ILE A 20 -4.94 21.91 -0.80
CA ILE A 20 -3.97 22.96 -0.48
C ILE A 20 -4.71 23.79 0.56
N ARG A 21 -4.75 23.28 1.77
CA ARG A 21 -5.24 24.03 2.91
C ARG A 21 -4.31 25.22 2.95
N PRO A 22 -4.81 26.43 2.82
CA PRO A 22 -3.98 27.60 3.06
C PRO A 22 -3.31 27.30 4.40
N MET A 23 -1.98 27.30 4.42
CA MET A 23 -1.23 27.03 5.65
C MET A 23 -1.89 27.87 6.70
N ARG A 24 -2.69 27.22 7.57
CA ARG A 24 -3.17 27.94 8.75
C ARG A 24 -1.91 28.52 9.31
N SER A 25 -1.85 29.83 9.48
CA SER A 25 -0.67 30.55 9.92
C SER A 25 -0.32 30.15 11.37
N TRP A 26 0.16 28.89 11.50
CA TRP A 26 0.75 28.41 12.72
C TRP A 26 2.12 29.06 12.80
N ILE A 27 2.32 29.80 13.88
CA ILE A 27 3.62 30.37 14.15
C ILE A 27 4.54 29.23 14.57
N HIS A 28 5.56 28.98 13.77
CA HIS A 28 6.61 28.04 14.12
C HIS A 28 7.45 28.60 15.26
N HIS A 29 7.68 27.79 16.27
CA HIS A 29 8.54 28.12 17.40
C HIS A 29 9.70 27.15 17.46
N SER A 30 10.84 27.64 17.85
CA SER A 30 12.04 26.84 18.13
C SER A 30 12.53 27.18 19.54
N ARG A 31 12.92 26.19 20.33
CA ARG A 31 13.46 26.33 21.68
C ARG A 31 14.54 25.28 21.92
N GLY A 32 15.55 25.64 22.65
CA GLY A 32 16.66 24.74 22.99
C GLY A 32 17.65 24.52 21.86
N GLU A 33 18.37 23.42 21.91
CA GLU A 33 19.34 22.99 20.89
C GLU A 33 18.62 22.26 19.78
N VAL A 34 18.63 22.82 18.59
CA VAL A 34 17.93 22.29 17.41
C VAL A 34 18.80 22.47 16.19
N LEU A 35 18.59 21.62 15.18
CA LEU A 35 19.19 21.82 13.86
C LEU A 35 18.63 23.08 13.19
N ARG A 36 19.45 23.73 12.39
CA ARG A 36 19.02 24.89 11.61
C ARG A 36 17.89 24.52 10.63
N GLN A 37 17.96 23.33 10.06
CA GLN A 37 16.96 22.80 9.17
C GLN A 37 16.56 21.40 9.67
N ALA A 38 15.31 21.22 10.02
CA ALA A 38 14.75 19.94 10.43
C ALA A 38 14.55 19.02 9.21
N GLY A 39 14.53 17.70 9.45
CA GLY A 39 14.26 16.69 8.43
C GLY A 39 15.42 16.40 7.47
N VAL A 40 16.60 16.94 7.72
CA VAL A 40 17.80 16.70 6.88
C VAL A 40 18.89 15.91 7.59
N GLY A 41 18.70 15.64 8.90
CA GLY A 41 19.59 14.76 9.64
C GLY A 41 20.57 15.44 10.60
N ARG A 42 21.48 14.66 11.11
CA ARG A 42 22.21 14.76 12.37
C ARG A 42 23.46 15.64 12.38
N GLN A 43 23.76 16.40 11.37
CA GLN A 43 25.14 16.87 11.10
C GLN A 43 25.81 17.67 12.19
N ASP A 44 25.04 18.41 12.99
CA ASP A 44 25.59 19.35 13.97
C ASP A 44 25.37 18.90 15.43
N LEU A 45 24.66 17.79 15.68
CA LEU A 45 24.29 17.37 17.03
C LEU A 45 24.78 15.93 17.33
N VAL A 46 26.03 15.81 17.75
CA VAL A 46 26.61 14.51 18.14
C VAL A 46 25.89 13.93 19.35
N GLY A 47 25.41 12.70 19.27
CA GLY A 47 24.71 12.03 20.37
C GLY A 47 23.29 12.55 20.62
N ILE A 48 22.73 13.28 19.68
CA ILE A 48 21.33 13.73 19.69
C ILE A 48 20.60 13.10 18.50
N TYR A 49 19.38 12.63 18.72
CA TYR A 49 18.55 11.96 17.74
C TYR A 49 17.40 12.87 17.33
N GLU A 50 17.24 13.09 16.03
CA GLU A 50 16.08 13.78 15.50
C GLU A 50 14.88 12.81 15.48
N ASP A 51 13.76 13.23 16.05
CA ASP A 51 12.52 12.45 16.17
C ASP A 51 11.34 13.31 15.75
N MET A 52 10.57 12.85 14.78
CA MET A 52 9.44 13.57 14.23
C MET A 52 8.12 13.05 14.80
N ILE A 53 7.26 13.98 15.23
CA ILE A 53 5.84 13.72 15.49
C ILE A 53 5.07 14.31 14.34
N THR A 54 4.26 13.52 13.67
CA THR A 54 3.45 13.98 12.54
C THR A 54 1.98 13.69 12.73
N ARG A 55 1.17 14.54 12.10
CA ARG A 55 -0.25 14.34 11.88
C ARG A 55 -0.47 13.94 10.42
N GLN A 56 -1.52 13.18 10.15
CA GLN A 56 -1.98 12.87 8.79
C GLN A 56 -0.87 12.24 7.88
N GLY A 57 -0.19 11.21 8.38
CA GLY A 57 0.76 10.45 7.58
C GLY A 57 1.93 11.28 7.04
N PHE A 58 2.60 12.04 7.89
CA PHE A 58 3.64 13.02 7.57
C PHE A 58 3.15 14.31 6.90
N GLU A 59 1.89 14.44 6.62
CA GLU A 59 1.29 15.71 6.23
C GLU A 59 0.70 16.45 7.43
N GLY A 60 0.37 17.72 7.22
CA GLY A 60 -0.23 18.54 8.24
C GLY A 60 0.77 19.08 9.24
N ARG A 61 0.37 19.12 10.51
CA ARG A 61 1.20 19.69 11.58
C ARG A 61 2.22 18.68 12.06
N ASP A 62 3.45 19.12 12.22
CA ASP A 62 4.55 18.33 12.72
C ASP A 62 5.35 19.03 13.81
N ALA A 63 6.23 18.29 14.45
CA ALA A 63 7.28 18.82 15.31
C ALA A 63 8.49 17.88 15.29
N TYR A 64 9.66 18.47 15.20
CA TYR A 64 10.92 17.76 15.35
C TYR A 64 11.42 17.91 16.78
N LEU A 65 11.67 16.80 17.44
CA LEU A 65 12.22 16.71 18.77
C LEU A 65 13.67 16.22 18.69
N TYR A 66 14.55 16.82 19.47
CA TYR A 66 15.96 16.44 19.52
C TYR A 66 16.23 15.73 20.84
N ARG A 67 16.45 14.41 20.78
CA ARG A 67 16.46 13.50 21.93
C ARG A 67 17.87 13.06 22.27
N ARG A 68 18.14 12.88 23.56
CA ARG A 68 19.41 12.31 24.04
C ARG A 68 19.45 10.79 23.97
N ASN A 69 18.29 10.14 23.88
CA ASN A 69 18.19 8.69 23.78
C ASN A 69 17.52 8.32 22.46
N GLU A 70 17.96 7.23 21.89
CA GLU A 70 17.41 6.66 20.67
C GLU A 70 15.92 6.31 20.84
N PRO A 71 15.02 6.89 20.04
CA PRO A 71 13.57 6.79 20.27
C PRO A 71 13.01 5.37 20.18
N VAL A 72 13.63 4.51 19.37
CA VAL A 72 13.20 3.12 19.16
C VAL A 72 13.81 2.14 20.17
N LYS A 73 14.65 2.60 21.09
CA LYS A 73 15.33 1.76 22.08
C LYS A 73 14.50 1.57 23.37
N PHE A 74 13.25 1.15 23.21
CA PHE A 74 12.40 0.78 24.35
C PHE A 74 12.63 -0.66 24.77
N LYS A 75 12.42 -0.98 26.05
CA LYS A 75 12.68 -2.31 26.60
C LYS A 75 11.58 -3.32 26.26
N ARG A 76 10.31 -2.91 26.33
CA ARG A 76 9.13 -3.75 26.04
C ARG A 76 7.91 -2.91 25.80
N ILE A 77 6.93 -3.53 25.18
CA ILE A 77 5.59 -2.98 24.98
C ILE A 77 4.62 -3.87 25.76
N GLU A 78 3.77 -3.26 26.58
CA GLU A 78 2.65 -3.91 27.27
C GLU A 78 1.35 -3.28 26.79
N GLY A 79 0.36 -4.11 26.41
CA GLY A 79 -0.92 -3.63 25.89
C GLY A 79 -1.14 -3.99 24.41
N SER A 80 -2.12 -3.34 23.79
CA SER A 80 -2.59 -3.66 22.44
C SER A 80 -1.76 -3.03 21.32
N ALA A 81 -1.08 -1.90 21.58
CA ALA A 81 -0.26 -1.24 20.58
C ALA A 81 1.09 -1.96 20.47
N ALA A 82 1.21 -2.85 19.52
CA ALA A 82 2.44 -3.62 19.27
C ALA A 82 2.72 -3.72 17.79
N TYR A 83 4.01 -3.72 17.43
CA TYR A 83 4.41 -4.07 16.07
C TYR A 83 4.06 -5.53 15.79
N LEU A 84 3.62 -5.80 14.56
CA LEU A 84 3.40 -7.14 14.06
C LEU A 84 4.21 -7.35 12.80
N ASP A 85 5.13 -8.32 12.84
CA ASP A 85 5.86 -8.77 11.66
C ASP A 85 5.40 -10.18 11.33
N LEU A 86 4.99 -10.39 10.07
CA LEU A 86 4.47 -11.65 9.57
C LEU A 86 5.37 -12.16 8.44
N ASP A 87 5.47 -13.48 8.33
CA ASP A 87 5.98 -14.15 7.15
C ASP A 87 4.81 -14.53 6.24
N GLY A 88 4.59 -13.76 5.18
CA GLY A 88 3.52 -14.03 4.25
C GLY A 88 3.60 -15.40 3.57
N LYS A 89 4.81 -15.97 3.47
CA LYS A 89 5.00 -17.33 2.93
C LYS A 89 4.43 -18.44 3.82
N LEU A 90 4.22 -18.13 5.10
CA LEU A 90 3.63 -19.07 6.08
C LEU A 90 2.11 -18.88 6.22
N LEU A 91 1.54 -17.88 5.58
CA LEU A 91 0.09 -17.69 5.58
C LEU A 91 -0.58 -18.69 4.64
N GLU A 92 -1.65 -19.31 5.11
CA GLU A 92 -2.37 -20.39 4.41
C GLU A 92 -3.83 -20.00 4.16
N PRO A 93 -4.12 -19.12 3.19
CA PRO A 93 -5.49 -18.89 2.74
C PRO A 93 -6.09 -20.16 2.16
N THR A 94 -7.41 -20.32 2.25
CA THR A 94 -8.05 -21.57 1.82
C THR A 94 -7.95 -21.79 0.31
N ASP A 95 -7.75 -20.75 -0.49
CA ASP A 95 -7.51 -20.84 -1.94
C ASP A 95 -6.11 -21.40 -2.31
N LEU A 96 -5.23 -21.56 -1.33
CA LEU A 96 -3.98 -22.31 -1.50
C LEU A 96 -4.22 -23.80 -1.65
N ALA A 97 -5.26 -24.33 -1.01
CA ALA A 97 -5.56 -25.75 -0.94
C ALA A 97 -6.76 -26.16 -1.81
N PHE A 98 -7.69 -25.23 -2.07
CA PHE A 98 -8.97 -25.54 -2.71
C PHE A 98 -9.30 -24.53 -3.81
N ALA A 99 -9.76 -25.03 -4.98
CA ALA A 99 -10.17 -24.19 -6.10
C ALA A 99 -11.37 -23.28 -5.75
N ASP A 100 -12.24 -23.73 -4.87
CA ASP A 100 -13.38 -22.98 -4.33
C ASP A 100 -13.02 -22.20 -3.03
N GLY A 101 -11.78 -22.26 -2.59
CA GLY A 101 -11.28 -21.54 -1.44
C GLY A 101 -11.22 -20.02 -1.64
N GLY A 102 -11.11 -19.29 -0.56
CA GLY A 102 -11.04 -17.82 -0.52
C GLY A 102 -9.77 -17.27 0.11
N GLN A 103 -9.67 -15.97 0.05
CA GLN A 103 -8.58 -15.17 0.62
C GLN A 103 -8.58 -15.22 2.15
N LEU A 104 -7.44 -14.87 2.76
CA LEU A 104 -7.25 -14.75 4.20
C LEU A 104 -7.18 -13.28 4.59
N LYS A 105 -8.12 -12.82 5.45
CA LYS A 105 -8.10 -11.48 6.03
C LYS A 105 -7.03 -11.40 7.11
N LEU A 106 -6.23 -10.34 7.07
CA LEU A 106 -5.17 -10.10 8.03
C LEU A 106 -5.46 -8.89 8.93
N PHE A 107 -5.80 -7.76 8.33
CA PHE A 107 -6.09 -6.53 9.04
C PHE A 107 -7.37 -5.90 8.50
N TYR A 108 -8.06 -5.15 9.35
CA TYR A 108 -9.29 -4.49 8.94
C TYR A 108 -9.67 -3.32 9.86
N ASN A 109 -10.45 -2.42 9.31
CA ASN A 109 -11.27 -1.45 10.00
C ASN A 109 -12.57 -1.25 9.19
N PRO A 110 -13.47 -0.33 9.55
CA PRO A 110 -14.70 -0.12 8.77
C PRO A 110 -14.49 0.37 7.32
N ASP A 111 -13.32 0.95 7.01
CA ASP A 111 -13.07 1.58 5.71
C ASP A 111 -12.28 0.68 4.76
N VAL A 112 -11.37 -0.12 5.32
CA VAL A 112 -10.42 -0.94 4.55
C VAL A 112 -10.14 -2.27 5.25
N SER A 113 -9.94 -3.30 4.45
CA SER A 113 -9.38 -4.57 4.94
C SER A 113 -8.27 -5.08 4.01
N ILE A 114 -7.27 -5.71 4.62
CA ILE A 114 -6.06 -6.21 3.97
C ILE A 114 -6.10 -7.73 4.02
N TRP A 115 -5.98 -8.35 2.85
CA TRP A 115 -6.08 -9.79 2.66
C TRP A 115 -4.89 -10.32 1.88
N VAL A 116 -4.68 -11.63 1.95
CA VAL A 116 -3.77 -12.36 1.07
C VAL A 116 -4.48 -13.53 0.41
N SER A 117 -4.05 -13.84 -0.81
CA SER A 117 -4.48 -14.99 -1.59
C SER A 117 -3.25 -15.70 -2.13
N ARG A 118 -3.29 -17.05 -2.16
CA ARG A 118 -2.21 -17.89 -2.70
C ARG A 118 -2.78 -18.95 -3.65
N ARG A 119 -3.65 -18.52 -4.53
CA ARG A 119 -4.42 -19.37 -5.42
C ARG A 119 -3.55 -20.21 -6.34
N ARG A 120 -3.80 -21.52 -6.36
CA ARG A 120 -3.09 -22.49 -7.22
C ARG A 120 -3.89 -22.93 -8.43
N GLU A 121 -5.21 -22.93 -8.32
CA GLU A 121 -6.12 -23.48 -9.30
C GLU A 121 -7.11 -22.42 -9.79
N ASN A 122 -7.71 -22.69 -10.94
CA ASN A 122 -8.78 -21.87 -11.48
C ASN A 122 -9.93 -21.77 -10.47
N MET A 123 -10.50 -20.58 -10.34
CA MET A 123 -11.73 -20.41 -9.58
C MET A 123 -12.84 -21.24 -10.21
N THR A 124 -13.58 -21.98 -9.38
CA THR A 124 -14.77 -22.77 -9.79
C THR A 124 -16.05 -21.96 -9.73
N TYR A 125 -15.97 -20.69 -9.40
CA TYR A 125 -17.09 -19.76 -9.27
C TYR A 125 -16.69 -18.40 -9.83
N THR A 126 -17.67 -17.58 -10.18
CA THR A 126 -17.50 -16.15 -10.44
C THR A 126 -17.65 -15.40 -9.14
N ALA A 127 -16.69 -14.56 -8.78
CA ALA A 127 -16.78 -13.67 -7.62
C ALA A 127 -17.48 -12.38 -8.01
N ARG A 128 -18.25 -11.82 -7.06
CA ARG A 128 -18.81 -10.47 -7.12
C ARG A 128 -18.83 -9.87 -5.73
N ASN A 129 -18.08 -8.78 -5.53
CA ASN A 129 -18.01 -8.11 -4.25
C ASN A 129 -18.95 -6.89 -4.25
N ALA A 130 -20.04 -6.93 -3.46
CA ALA A 130 -20.94 -5.79 -3.27
C ALA A 130 -20.56 -4.93 -2.04
N ASP A 131 -19.58 -5.35 -1.26
CA ASP A 131 -19.14 -4.61 -0.06
C ASP A 131 -18.06 -3.58 -0.39
N GLY A 132 -17.20 -3.86 -1.37
CA GLY A 132 -16.06 -2.97 -1.63
C GLY A 132 -15.42 -3.13 -3.01
N ASP A 133 -14.61 -2.13 -3.37
CA ASP A 133 -13.62 -2.25 -4.43
C ASP A 133 -12.52 -3.19 -3.96
N GLU A 134 -11.90 -3.92 -4.89
CA GLU A 134 -10.78 -4.80 -4.60
C GLU A 134 -9.55 -4.38 -5.43
N LEU A 135 -8.50 -3.96 -4.75
CA LEU A 135 -7.20 -3.68 -5.35
C LEU A 135 -6.26 -4.86 -5.09
N TYR A 136 -6.03 -5.66 -6.11
CA TYR A 136 -5.08 -6.76 -6.09
C TYR A 136 -3.69 -6.24 -6.44
N PHE A 137 -2.70 -6.54 -5.63
CA PHE A 137 -1.30 -6.42 -5.99
C PHE A 137 -0.72 -7.83 -6.24
N VAL A 138 -0.20 -8.05 -7.43
CA VAL A 138 0.37 -9.34 -7.83
C VAL A 138 1.81 -9.42 -7.34
N HIS A 139 2.03 -10.20 -6.27
CA HIS A 139 3.38 -10.44 -5.75
C HIS A 139 4.11 -11.53 -6.55
N GLU A 140 3.43 -12.62 -6.79
CA GLU A 140 3.96 -13.77 -7.56
C GLU A 140 2.91 -14.32 -8.51
N GLY A 141 3.40 -14.91 -9.62
CA GLY A 141 2.58 -15.65 -10.57
C GLY A 141 2.06 -14.84 -11.74
N THR A 142 1.50 -15.55 -12.69
CA THR A 142 0.87 -15.01 -13.91
C THR A 142 -0.45 -15.71 -14.16
N GLY A 143 -1.32 -15.08 -14.93
CA GLY A 143 -2.64 -15.62 -15.28
C GLY A 143 -3.56 -14.55 -15.80
N VAL A 144 -4.85 -14.75 -15.65
CA VAL A 144 -5.88 -13.84 -16.16
C VAL A 144 -7.00 -13.66 -15.15
N PHE A 145 -7.39 -12.41 -14.91
CA PHE A 145 -8.69 -12.06 -14.36
C PHE A 145 -9.69 -11.99 -15.51
N TYR A 146 -10.59 -12.94 -15.60
CA TYR A 146 -11.72 -12.87 -16.52
C TYR A 146 -12.81 -12.04 -15.89
N THR A 147 -13.11 -10.89 -16.46
CA THR A 147 -14.12 -9.95 -15.97
C THR A 147 -15.24 -9.80 -16.99
N GLU A 148 -16.40 -9.32 -16.57
CA GLU A 148 -17.50 -8.97 -17.49
C GLU A 148 -17.15 -7.78 -18.43
N PHE A 149 -15.99 -7.11 -18.20
CA PHE A 149 -15.44 -6.08 -19.08
C PHE A 149 -14.42 -6.62 -20.10
N GLY A 150 -14.01 -7.87 -19.95
CA GLY A 150 -12.98 -8.55 -20.73
C GLY A 150 -11.84 -9.08 -19.86
N PRO A 151 -10.88 -9.79 -20.46
CA PRO A 151 -9.75 -10.36 -19.74
C PRO A 151 -8.72 -9.32 -19.33
N ILE A 152 -8.12 -9.50 -18.15
CA ILE A 152 -7.00 -8.73 -17.65
C ILE A 152 -5.86 -9.70 -17.35
N PRO A 153 -4.90 -9.90 -18.26
CA PRO A 153 -3.72 -10.71 -17.96
C PRO A 153 -2.89 -10.04 -16.87
N TYR A 154 -2.40 -10.81 -15.92
CA TYR A 154 -1.61 -10.31 -14.80
C TYR A 154 -0.22 -10.93 -14.74
N GLU A 155 0.72 -10.16 -14.20
CA GLU A 155 2.10 -10.56 -13.93
C GLU A 155 2.60 -9.90 -12.63
N PRO A 156 3.73 -10.34 -12.06
CA PRO A 156 4.28 -9.73 -10.86
C PRO A 156 4.48 -8.22 -10.98
N GLY A 157 4.11 -7.50 -9.94
CA GLY A 157 4.13 -6.04 -9.88
C GLY A 157 2.86 -5.36 -10.41
N ASP A 158 1.90 -6.09 -10.95
CA ASP A 158 0.63 -5.50 -11.38
C ASP A 158 -0.26 -5.14 -10.17
N TYR A 159 -0.84 -3.95 -10.23
CA TYR A 159 -2.06 -3.62 -9.53
C TYR A 159 -3.25 -3.86 -10.45
N VAL A 160 -4.21 -4.64 -10.00
CA VAL A 160 -5.49 -4.85 -10.69
C VAL A 160 -6.60 -4.30 -9.80
N LEU A 161 -7.27 -3.24 -10.26
CA LEU A 161 -8.44 -2.69 -9.58
C LEU A 161 -9.71 -3.31 -10.16
N LEU A 162 -10.51 -3.89 -9.27
CA LEU A 162 -11.84 -4.41 -9.55
C LEU A 162 -12.87 -3.57 -8.79
N PRO A 163 -13.60 -2.67 -9.45
CA PRO A 163 -14.63 -1.88 -8.80
C PRO A 163 -15.74 -2.75 -8.19
N LYS A 164 -16.35 -2.25 -7.14
CA LYS A 164 -17.50 -2.86 -6.45
C LYS A 164 -18.58 -3.30 -7.44
N GLY A 165 -18.99 -4.55 -7.31
CA GLY A 165 -20.03 -5.14 -8.16
C GLY A 165 -19.54 -5.78 -9.45
N VAL A 166 -18.27 -5.58 -9.83
CA VAL A 166 -17.69 -6.27 -11.01
C VAL A 166 -17.59 -7.76 -10.76
N SER A 167 -18.05 -8.54 -11.74
CA SER A 167 -17.95 -10.01 -11.72
C SER A 167 -16.65 -10.47 -12.35
N TYR A 168 -15.96 -11.40 -11.69
CA TYR A 168 -14.68 -11.89 -12.20
C TYR A 168 -14.37 -13.33 -11.76
N ARG A 169 -13.45 -13.96 -12.51
CA ARG A 169 -12.81 -15.25 -12.18
C ARG A 169 -11.30 -15.13 -12.39
N ILE A 170 -10.53 -15.73 -11.49
CA ILE A 170 -9.06 -15.80 -11.63
C ILE A 170 -8.69 -17.17 -12.19
N ARG A 171 -7.91 -17.18 -13.27
CA ARG A 171 -7.27 -18.36 -13.84
C ARG A 171 -5.76 -18.20 -13.81
N PRO A 172 -5.10 -18.80 -12.82
CA PRO A 172 -3.65 -18.86 -12.77
C PRO A 172 -3.07 -19.64 -13.95
N ALA A 173 -1.96 -19.15 -14.50
CA ALA A 173 -1.21 -19.90 -15.53
C ALA A 173 -0.32 -20.99 -14.92
N GLY A 174 -0.11 -20.98 -13.60
CA GLY A 174 0.71 -21.95 -12.88
C GLY A 174 0.34 -22.03 -11.41
N PRO A 175 0.91 -22.97 -10.65
CA PRO A 175 0.51 -23.26 -9.27
C PRO A 175 1.05 -22.27 -8.25
N VAL A 176 1.90 -21.34 -8.64
CA VAL A 176 2.49 -20.34 -7.75
C VAL A 176 1.88 -18.98 -8.06
N ASN A 177 1.03 -18.50 -7.17
CA ASN A 177 0.47 -17.16 -7.22
C ASN A 177 0.38 -16.61 -5.80
N TYR A 178 0.64 -15.34 -5.65
CA TYR A 178 0.49 -14.63 -4.39
C TYR A 178 -0.04 -13.23 -4.66
N PHE A 179 -1.16 -12.89 -4.05
CA PHE A 179 -1.77 -11.57 -4.13
C PHE A 179 -1.86 -10.94 -2.74
N LEU A 180 -1.43 -9.69 -2.62
CA LEU A 180 -1.88 -8.80 -1.57
C LEU A 180 -3.14 -8.12 -2.06
N ILE A 181 -4.18 -8.02 -1.23
CA ILE A 181 -5.47 -7.45 -1.63
C ILE A 181 -5.87 -6.39 -0.62
N VAL A 182 -6.20 -5.21 -1.13
CA VAL A 182 -6.82 -4.13 -0.35
C VAL A 182 -8.27 -4.03 -0.77
N GLU A 183 -9.18 -4.39 0.13
CA GLU A 183 -10.61 -4.24 -0.08
C GLU A 183 -11.10 -2.97 0.59
N SER A 184 -11.78 -2.14 -0.16
CA SER A 184 -12.22 -0.80 0.25
C SER A 184 -13.72 -0.67 0.30
N ALA A 185 -14.25 -0.22 1.41
CA ALA A 185 -15.67 0.18 1.48
C ALA A 185 -15.96 1.44 0.66
N GLU A 186 -14.93 2.28 0.48
CA GLU A 186 -14.95 3.52 -0.30
C GLU A 186 -14.43 3.26 -1.73
N GLU A 187 -14.80 4.11 -2.69
CA GLU A 187 -14.27 4.06 -4.04
C GLU A 187 -12.76 4.36 -4.04
N ILE A 188 -11.98 3.46 -4.63
CA ILE A 188 -10.54 3.63 -4.77
C ILE A 188 -10.26 4.49 -6.01
N GLY A 189 -9.66 5.66 -5.79
CA GLY A 189 -9.18 6.54 -6.85
C GLY A 189 -7.66 6.65 -6.88
N PHE A 190 -7.15 7.36 -7.90
CA PHE A 190 -5.74 7.75 -7.90
C PHE A 190 -5.51 8.91 -6.93
N ALA A 191 -4.38 8.86 -6.23
CA ALA A 191 -3.96 9.95 -5.35
C ALA A 191 -3.74 11.24 -6.14
N ASP A 192 -4.24 12.37 -5.59
CA ASP A 192 -3.94 13.69 -6.14
C ASP A 192 -2.61 14.19 -5.59
N ILE A 193 -1.59 14.21 -6.44
CA ILE A 193 -0.25 14.69 -6.11
C ILE A 193 -0.07 16.20 -6.27
N GLY A 194 -1.18 16.94 -6.45
CA GLY A 194 -1.21 18.40 -6.45
C GLY A 194 -0.31 19.03 -7.51
N PRO A 195 0.63 19.90 -7.11
CA PRO A 195 1.41 20.72 -8.06
C PRO A 195 2.43 19.92 -8.89
N LEU A 196 2.68 18.65 -8.59
CA LEU A 196 3.64 17.83 -9.32
C LEU A 196 3.18 17.47 -10.73
N GLY A 197 1.89 17.63 -11.02
CA GLY A 197 1.31 17.44 -12.34
C GLY A 197 0.77 16.03 -12.57
N ARG A 198 -0.17 15.95 -13.52
CA ARG A 198 -1.00 14.75 -13.77
C ARG A 198 -0.22 13.48 -14.11
N ARG A 199 1.02 13.61 -14.59
CA ARG A 199 1.85 12.48 -15.05
C ARG A 199 3.05 12.24 -14.16
N ALA A 200 3.07 12.82 -12.95
CA ALA A 200 4.26 12.74 -12.11
C ALA A 200 4.56 11.33 -11.62
N PRO A 201 3.65 10.57 -11.01
CA PRO A 201 3.98 9.20 -10.62
C PRO A 201 3.97 8.23 -11.82
N PHE A 202 3.07 8.42 -12.80
CA PHE A 202 2.95 7.58 -13.99
C PHE A 202 2.18 8.31 -15.10
N ASP A 203 2.24 7.76 -16.33
CA ASP A 203 1.39 8.23 -17.43
C ASP A 203 0.08 7.43 -17.44
N PRO A 204 -1.10 8.07 -17.28
CA PRO A 204 -2.39 7.37 -17.33
C PRO A 204 -2.65 6.60 -18.63
N ALA A 205 -1.93 6.91 -19.71
CA ALA A 205 -2.03 6.14 -20.97
C ALA A 205 -1.44 4.73 -20.86
N LEU A 206 -0.70 4.41 -19.77
CA LEU A 206 -0.16 3.08 -19.51
C LEU A 206 -1.16 2.15 -18.81
N LEU A 207 -2.31 2.66 -18.42
CA LEU A 207 -3.37 1.81 -17.86
C LEU A 207 -3.83 0.79 -18.90
N TYR A 208 -3.79 -0.47 -18.53
CA TYR A 208 -4.44 -1.52 -19.30
C TYR A 208 -5.94 -1.54 -18.95
N VAL A 209 -6.77 -1.31 -19.93
CA VAL A 209 -8.23 -1.34 -19.80
C VAL A 209 -8.75 -2.52 -20.62
N PRO A 210 -9.52 -3.45 -20.02
CA PRO A 210 -9.98 -4.63 -20.71
C PRO A 210 -11.01 -4.32 -21.81
N SER A 211 -11.07 -5.21 -22.81
CA SER A 211 -12.10 -5.20 -23.84
C SER A 211 -12.56 -6.63 -24.10
N PRO A 212 -13.86 -6.88 -24.26
CA PRO A 212 -14.36 -8.21 -24.64
C PRO A 212 -13.81 -8.70 -25.99
N GLU A 213 -13.41 -7.80 -26.86
CA GLU A 213 -12.81 -8.12 -28.18
C GLU A 213 -11.39 -8.68 -28.08
N LEU A 214 -10.74 -8.49 -26.92
CA LEU A 214 -9.39 -9.00 -26.65
C LEU A 214 -9.39 -10.43 -26.12
N ASP A 215 -10.50 -11.15 -26.25
CA ASP A 215 -10.59 -12.51 -25.73
C ASP A 215 -9.83 -13.53 -26.60
N GLU A 216 -8.51 -13.49 -26.48
CA GLU A 216 -7.62 -14.52 -27.06
C GLU A 216 -7.53 -15.79 -26.20
N PHE A 217 -8.12 -15.79 -25.01
CA PHE A 217 -7.90 -16.81 -23.98
C PHE A 217 -8.94 -17.90 -23.93
N GLY A 218 -10.03 -17.79 -24.69
CA GLY A 218 -11.07 -18.81 -24.84
C GLY A 218 -11.55 -19.38 -23.51
N ASP A 219 -12.49 -18.75 -22.86
CA ASP A 219 -12.89 -19.10 -21.49
C ASP A 219 -14.15 -20.00 -21.39
N GLY A 220 -14.68 -20.46 -22.52
CA GLY A 220 -15.89 -21.26 -22.55
C GLY A 220 -17.21 -20.49 -22.38
N ARG A 221 -17.20 -19.19 -22.69
CA ARG A 221 -18.33 -18.25 -22.49
C ARG A 221 -19.68 -18.68 -22.95
N ASN A 222 -19.75 -19.59 -23.91
CA ASN A 222 -21.01 -20.09 -24.49
C ASN A 222 -21.34 -21.51 -24.04
N GLU A 223 -20.66 -22.03 -23.02
CA GLU A 223 -20.95 -23.37 -22.50
C GLU A 223 -22.23 -23.34 -21.67
N ALA A 224 -23.20 -24.18 -22.04
CA ALA A 224 -24.38 -24.38 -21.22
C ALA A 224 -24.01 -25.14 -19.95
N GLY A 225 -24.53 -24.70 -18.80
CA GLY A 225 -24.24 -25.35 -17.54
C GLY A 225 -24.76 -24.52 -16.35
N GLU A 226 -24.46 -24.98 -15.15
CA GLU A 226 -24.76 -24.27 -13.94
C GLU A 226 -23.51 -23.42 -13.53
N TRP A 227 -23.69 -22.12 -13.50
CA TRP A 227 -22.63 -21.14 -13.24
C TRP A 227 -22.85 -20.45 -11.90
N PRO A 228 -22.08 -20.80 -10.85
CA PRO A 228 -22.20 -20.17 -9.55
C PRO A 228 -21.54 -18.80 -9.53
N VAL A 229 -22.28 -17.78 -9.09
CA VAL A 229 -21.77 -16.45 -8.74
C VAL A 229 -21.77 -16.31 -7.24
N ARG A 230 -20.61 -16.23 -6.63
CA ARG A 230 -20.43 -16.00 -5.20
C ARG A 230 -20.46 -14.49 -4.93
N LEU A 231 -21.61 -14.03 -4.48
CA LEU A 231 -21.84 -12.63 -4.10
C LEU A 231 -21.45 -12.41 -2.65
N LYS A 232 -20.54 -11.48 -2.39
CA LYS A 232 -20.24 -10.97 -1.07
C LYS A 232 -21.16 -9.79 -0.76
N TYR A 233 -21.90 -9.86 0.36
CA TYR A 233 -22.79 -8.83 0.83
C TYR A 233 -22.81 -8.82 2.37
N ASP A 234 -22.55 -7.67 2.98
CA ASP A 234 -22.46 -7.47 4.45
C ASP A 234 -21.52 -8.49 5.12
N GLY A 235 -20.35 -8.69 4.52
CA GLY A 235 -19.34 -9.65 4.97
C GLY A 235 -19.72 -11.12 4.83
N GLN A 236 -20.91 -11.43 4.27
CA GLN A 236 -21.41 -12.77 4.08
C GLN A 236 -21.39 -13.16 2.59
N TYR A 237 -21.37 -14.45 2.33
CA TYR A 237 -21.39 -14.97 0.97
C TYR A 237 -22.73 -15.64 0.66
N SER A 238 -23.32 -15.28 -0.48
CA SER A 238 -24.46 -15.95 -1.10
C SER A 238 -24.05 -16.47 -2.46
N THR A 239 -24.58 -17.59 -2.90
CA THR A 239 -24.32 -18.12 -4.24
C THR A 239 -25.58 -18.01 -5.08
N VAL A 240 -25.45 -17.31 -6.22
CA VAL A 240 -26.49 -17.21 -7.24
C VAL A 240 -26.12 -18.11 -8.40
N PHE A 241 -27.03 -18.98 -8.82
CA PHE A 241 -26.78 -19.92 -9.90
C PHE A 241 -27.46 -19.43 -11.18
N TYR A 242 -26.69 -19.35 -12.26
CA TYR A 242 -27.16 -19.04 -13.60
C TYR A 242 -27.09 -20.29 -14.46
N ASP A 243 -27.96 -20.39 -15.48
CA ASP A 243 -27.92 -21.45 -16.51
C ASP A 243 -27.05 -21.08 -17.73
N PHE A 244 -26.36 -19.96 -17.65
CA PHE A 244 -25.41 -19.46 -18.62
C PHE A 244 -24.21 -18.82 -17.88
N ASP A 245 -23.07 -18.63 -18.56
CA ASP A 245 -21.92 -17.93 -18.00
C ASP A 245 -22.21 -16.44 -17.84
N PRO A 246 -22.20 -15.86 -16.63
CA PRO A 246 -22.50 -14.45 -16.40
C PRO A 246 -21.40 -13.49 -16.88
N ILE A 247 -20.25 -13.99 -17.34
CA ILE A 247 -19.20 -13.19 -17.99
C ILE A 247 -19.46 -13.22 -19.52
N ASP A 248 -20.56 -12.66 -19.97
CA ASP A 248 -21.05 -12.75 -21.34
C ASP A 248 -21.22 -11.40 -22.05
N ALA A 249 -20.73 -10.31 -21.45
CA ALA A 249 -20.84 -8.99 -22.06
C ALA A 249 -20.07 -8.90 -23.38
N VAL A 250 -20.71 -8.37 -24.41
CA VAL A 250 -20.13 -8.17 -25.76
C VAL A 250 -19.52 -6.79 -25.95
N GLY A 251 -19.64 -5.91 -24.98
CA GLY A 251 -19.09 -4.54 -24.99
C GLY A 251 -19.54 -3.77 -23.77
N TRP A 252 -18.86 -2.68 -23.49
CA TRP A 252 -19.17 -1.81 -22.36
C TRP A 252 -18.86 -0.33 -22.69
N LYS A 253 -19.43 0.57 -21.93
CA LYS A 253 -19.09 2.01 -21.95
C LYS A 253 -19.41 2.63 -20.61
N GLY A 254 -18.60 3.59 -20.19
CA GLY A 254 -18.76 4.31 -18.92
C GLY A 254 -17.41 4.62 -18.30
N ASP A 255 -17.44 5.10 -17.10
CA ASP A 255 -16.27 5.47 -16.30
C ASP A 255 -16.04 4.54 -15.09
N LEU A 256 -16.91 3.55 -14.89
CA LEU A 256 -16.75 2.48 -13.92
C LEU A 256 -16.26 1.23 -14.67
N PHE A 257 -14.99 0.90 -14.56
CA PHE A 257 -14.38 -0.26 -15.22
C PHE A 257 -13.15 -0.74 -14.46
N PRO A 258 -12.83 -2.04 -14.53
CA PRO A 258 -11.59 -2.56 -13.97
C PRO A 258 -10.40 -2.17 -14.85
N PHE A 259 -9.21 -2.05 -14.24
CA PHE A 259 -7.97 -1.79 -14.96
C PHE A 259 -6.78 -2.40 -14.25
N LYS A 260 -5.63 -2.44 -14.92
CA LYS A 260 -4.35 -2.72 -14.27
C LYS A 260 -3.27 -1.72 -14.62
N ILE A 261 -2.26 -1.64 -13.76
CA ILE A 261 -1.01 -0.91 -13.97
C ILE A 261 0.12 -1.62 -13.22
N ASN A 262 1.32 -1.67 -13.82
CA ASN A 262 2.46 -2.31 -13.20
C ASN A 262 3.35 -1.31 -12.45
N ILE A 263 3.97 -1.74 -11.33
CA ILE A 263 4.87 -0.88 -10.53
C ILE A 263 6.07 -0.36 -11.33
N ARG A 264 6.53 -1.06 -12.37
CA ARG A 264 7.62 -0.61 -13.24
C ARG A 264 7.27 0.63 -14.08
N ASP A 265 5.97 0.94 -14.22
CA ASP A 265 5.48 2.10 -14.95
C ASP A 265 5.42 3.35 -14.06
N PHE A 266 5.67 3.21 -12.76
CA PHE A 266 5.74 4.33 -11.83
C PHE A 266 7.12 4.97 -11.83
N ARG A 267 7.11 6.28 -11.62
CA ARG A 267 8.32 7.10 -11.52
C ARG A 267 8.39 7.66 -10.10
N PRO A 268 9.24 7.10 -9.22
CA PRO A 268 9.39 7.62 -7.88
C PRO A 268 9.77 9.10 -7.92
N ILE A 269 9.07 9.90 -7.12
CA ILE A 269 9.39 11.31 -6.92
C ILE A 269 10.48 11.37 -5.87
N THR A 270 11.58 12.03 -6.17
CA THR A 270 12.75 12.07 -5.30
C THR A 270 13.27 13.48 -5.09
N SER A 271 14.00 13.67 -4.00
CA SER A 271 14.83 14.82 -3.73
C SER A 271 16.19 14.33 -3.28
N ASP A 272 17.27 15.01 -3.67
CA ASP A 272 18.62 14.72 -3.20
C ASP A 272 18.90 15.31 -1.82
N ARG A 273 18.03 16.18 -1.31
CA ARG A 273 18.27 17.05 -0.16
C ARG A 273 17.38 16.81 1.04
N ILE A 274 16.24 16.20 0.84
CA ILE A 274 15.28 15.89 1.90
C ILE A 274 14.59 14.56 1.59
N HIS A 275 14.25 13.83 2.63
CA HIS A 275 13.34 12.70 2.50
C HIS A 275 11.94 13.21 2.20
N LEU A 276 11.38 12.75 1.06
CA LEU A 276 10.00 13.03 0.76
C LEU A 276 9.10 12.16 1.62
N GLN A 277 7.97 12.72 1.98
CA GLN A 277 6.99 12.04 2.80
C GLN A 277 6.33 10.87 2.04
N PRO A 278 5.86 9.82 2.70
CA PRO A 278 5.19 8.68 2.06
C PRO A 278 4.05 9.07 1.11
N THR A 279 3.35 10.16 1.42
CA THR A 279 2.30 10.70 0.53
C THR A 279 2.79 11.07 -0.87
N ALA A 280 4.07 11.44 -1.03
CA ALA A 280 4.67 11.65 -2.36
C ALA A 280 4.78 10.36 -3.18
N HIS A 281 4.67 9.21 -2.54
CA HIS A 281 4.72 7.88 -3.15
C HIS A 281 3.34 7.20 -3.22
N SER A 282 2.26 7.93 -2.87
CA SER A 282 0.89 7.43 -2.95
C SER A 282 0.45 7.29 -4.40
N ILE A 283 -0.19 6.19 -4.72
CA ILE A 283 -0.73 5.90 -6.05
C ILE A 283 -2.26 5.87 -6.01
N PHE A 284 -2.81 5.16 -5.03
CA PHE A 284 -4.24 5.10 -4.82
C PHE A 284 -4.61 5.73 -3.50
N ALA A 285 -5.80 6.29 -3.46
CA ALA A 285 -6.29 6.96 -2.27
C ALA A 285 -7.81 6.89 -2.15
N THR A 286 -8.25 6.93 -0.90
CA THR A 286 -9.63 7.19 -0.50
C THR A 286 -9.61 8.30 0.55
N PRO A 287 -10.76 8.81 1.03
CA PRO A 287 -10.78 9.71 2.18
C PRO A 287 -10.17 9.14 3.46
N SER A 288 -10.11 7.81 3.59
CA SER A 288 -9.77 7.11 4.84
C SER A 288 -8.42 6.40 4.83
N TYR A 289 -7.78 6.23 3.69
CA TYR A 289 -6.46 5.60 3.60
C TYR A 289 -5.78 5.89 2.26
N ILE A 290 -4.48 5.66 2.21
CA ILE A 290 -3.67 5.70 0.99
C ILE A 290 -2.99 4.36 0.74
N VAL A 291 -2.73 4.04 -0.52
CA VAL A 291 -1.87 2.94 -0.96
C VAL A 291 -0.76 3.52 -1.81
N GLY A 292 0.47 3.18 -1.52
CA GLY A 292 1.62 3.65 -2.27
C GLY A 292 2.75 2.65 -2.33
N ASN A 293 3.83 3.08 -2.99
CA ASN A 293 4.99 2.25 -3.25
C ASN A 293 6.27 2.95 -2.84
N LEU A 294 7.16 2.25 -2.17
CA LEU A 294 8.56 2.65 -2.08
C LEU A 294 9.33 1.83 -3.12
N LEU A 295 9.66 2.47 -4.23
CA LEU A 295 10.26 1.82 -5.40
C LEU A 295 11.74 2.19 -5.58
N PRO A 296 12.49 1.45 -6.42
CA PRO A 296 13.87 1.73 -6.72
C PRO A 296 14.08 3.18 -7.17
N ARG A 297 15.02 3.87 -6.52
CA ARG A 297 15.29 5.29 -6.75
C ARG A 297 16.68 5.68 -6.26
N PRO A 298 17.25 6.82 -6.74
CA PRO A 298 18.44 7.40 -6.13
C PRO A 298 18.20 7.67 -4.65
N ILE A 299 19.24 7.43 -3.83
CA ILE A 299 19.20 7.73 -2.40
C ILE A 299 19.33 9.21 -2.13
N GLU A 300 18.67 9.71 -1.10
CA GLU A 300 18.78 11.07 -0.61
C GLU A 300 20.10 11.22 0.17
N ALA A 301 21.20 11.48 -0.52
CA ALA A 301 22.55 11.52 0.05
C ALA A 301 23.36 12.74 -0.38
N ALA A 302 22.73 13.88 -0.62
CA ALA A 302 23.45 15.14 -0.83
C ALA A 302 24.30 15.47 0.40
N PRO A 303 25.41 16.20 0.23
CA PRO A 303 26.22 16.62 1.36
C PRO A 303 25.36 17.32 2.42
N GLY A 304 25.33 16.77 3.59
CA GLY A 304 24.55 17.32 4.67
C GLY A 304 23.21 16.65 4.91
N VAL A 305 22.84 15.68 4.15
CA VAL A 305 21.60 14.93 4.31
C VAL A 305 21.87 13.57 4.94
N GLU A 306 21.07 13.20 5.91
CA GLU A 306 21.06 11.83 6.45
C GLU A 306 20.47 10.90 5.40
N PRO A 307 21.13 9.80 5.02
CA PRO A 307 20.62 8.90 3.98
C PRO A 307 19.40 8.05 4.40
N VAL A 308 18.97 8.19 5.63
CA VAL A 308 17.84 7.46 6.23
C VAL A 308 16.88 8.44 6.87
N PRO A 309 15.56 8.26 6.73
CA PRO A 309 14.58 9.09 7.41
C PRO A 309 14.81 9.13 8.92
N ALA A 310 14.56 10.28 9.53
CA ALA A 310 14.60 10.45 10.98
C ALA A 310 13.66 9.45 11.68
N TYR A 311 13.94 9.17 12.96
CA TYR A 311 12.98 8.48 13.81
C TYR A 311 11.66 9.23 13.82
N HIS A 312 10.56 8.51 13.76
CA HIS A 312 9.27 9.17 13.72
C HIS A 312 8.16 8.33 14.36
N ARG A 313 7.05 8.99 14.60
CA ARG A 313 5.77 8.40 14.94
C ARG A 313 4.66 9.19 14.28
N ASN A 314 3.84 8.49 13.56
CA ASN A 314 2.59 8.98 13.03
C ASN A 314 1.52 8.90 14.12
N VAL A 315 0.69 9.91 14.30
CA VAL A 315 -0.35 9.91 15.34
C VAL A 315 -1.78 9.82 14.80
N ASP A 316 -1.95 9.99 13.51
CA ASP A 316 -3.27 9.93 12.87
C ASP A 316 -3.46 8.71 11.96
N MET A 317 -2.38 8.02 11.57
CA MET A 317 -2.45 6.85 10.68
C MET A 317 -1.70 5.66 11.24
N ASP A 318 -2.27 4.46 11.06
CA ASP A 318 -1.56 3.20 11.18
C ASP A 318 -0.91 2.87 9.85
N GLU A 319 0.27 2.27 9.88
CA GLU A 319 1.04 1.91 8.71
C GLU A 319 1.11 0.39 8.53
N PHE A 320 0.83 -0.07 7.33
CA PHE A 320 1.03 -1.45 6.91
C PHE A 320 1.99 -1.47 5.74
N VAL A 321 3.00 -2.33 5.80
CA VAL A 321 4.02 -2.48 4.75
C VAL A 321 4.11 -3.93 4.30
N PHE A 322 4.14 -4.13 3.00
CA PHE A 322 4.38 -5.41 2.35
C PHE A 322 5.66 -5.33 1.49
N VAL A 323 6.56 -6.29 1.68
CA VAL A 323 7.79 -6.40 0.90
C VAL A 323 7.55 -7.22 -0.37
N HIS A 324 7.59 -6.55 -1.53
CA HIS A 324 7.55 -7.25 -2.82
C HIS A 324 8.94 -7.78 -3.18
N GLY A 325 9.95 -6.94 -3.09
CA GLY A 325 11.31 -7.32 -3.43
C GLY A 325 12.35 -6.27 -3.03
N GLY A 326 13.57 -6.52 -3.48
CA GLY A 326 14.69 -5.62 -3.23
C GLY A 326 15.25 -5.70 -1.81
N THR A 327 16.02 -4.68 -1.45
CA THR A 327 16.64 -4.54 -0.12
C THR A 327 16.36 -3.14 0.43
N ALA A 328 16.24 -3.03 1.74
CA ALA A 328 16.18 -1.73 2.40
C ALA A 328 17.61 -1.27 2.71
N LEU A 329 18.22 -0.47 1.83
CA LEU A 329 19.59 0.08 2.02
C LEU A 329 20.66 -0.99 2.29
N GLY A 330 20.60 -2.11 1.55
CA GLY A 330 21.48 -3.25 1.73
C GLY A 330 21.12 -4.18 2.90
N LEU A 331 20.02 -3.90 3.59
CA LEU A 331 19.44 -4.81 4.58
C LEU A 331 18.49 -5.78 3.89
N GLU A 332 18.65 -7.06 4.16
CA GLU A 332 17.73 -8.08 3.65
C GLU A 332 16.31 -7.82 4.17
N ALA A 333 15.40 -7.58 3.26
CA ALA A 333 13.97 -7.56 3.52
C ALA A 333 13.34 -8.76 2.79
N PRO A 334 13.03 -9.85 3.50
CA PRO A 334 12.52 -11.05 2.84
C PRO A 334 11.22 -10.78 2.08
N ALA A 335 11.18 -11.17 0.81
CA ALA A 335 9.99 -11.03 -0.01
C ALA A 335 8.78 -11.74 0.62
N ALA A 336 7.60 -11.16 0.46
CA ALA A 336 6.34 -11.52 1.12
C ALA A 336 6.33 -11.29 2.64
N SER A 337 7.26 -10.50 3.19
CA SER A 337 7.16 -10.04 4.56
C SER A 337 6.12 -8.94 4.70
N LEU A 338 5.41 -8.94 5.83
CA LEU A 338 4.43 -7.92 6.16
C LEU A 338 4.76 -7.33 7.53
N SER A 339 4.69 -6.02 7.65
CA SER A 339 4.87 -5.29 8.89
C SER A 339 3.70 -4.38 9.17
N PHE A 340 3.24 -4.35 10.41
CA PHE A 340 2.21 -3.44 10.90
C PHE A 340 2.80 -2.56 12.00
N LEU A 341 2.66 -1.26 11.84
CA LEU A 341 3.22 -0.22 12.69
C LEU A 341 2.06 0.65 13.21
N PRO A 342 1.60 0.41 14.44
CA PRO A 342 0.48 1.18 14.97
C PRO A 342 0.90 2.61 15.27
N ARG A 343 -0.02 3.55 15.07
CA ARG A 343 0.19 4.95 15.38
C ARG A 343 0.68 5.18 16.81
N GLY A 344 1.44 6.22 17.00
CA GLY A 344 1.96 6.61 18.30
C GLY A 344 3.21 5.85 18.74
N LEU A 345 3.57 4.73 18.11
CA LEU A 345 4.83 4.04 18.37
C LEU A 345 5.96 4.61 17.48
N HIS A 346 7.11 4.86 18.09
CA HIS A 346 8.29 5.28 17.37
C HIS A 346 8.83 4.16 16.50
N HIS A 347 9.15 4.47 15.25
CA HIS A 347 9.85 3.56 14.35
C HIS A 347 10.95 4.29 13.58
N GLY A 348 11.78 3.52 12.90
CA GLY A 348 13.00 3.94 12.23
C GLY A 348 14.07 2.86 12.37
N LEU A 349 15.17 3.01 11.66
CA LEU A 349 16.28 2.07 11.75
C LEU A 349 17.06 2.25 13.07
N PRO A 350 17.46 1.17 13.76
CA PRO A 350 18.36 1.25 14.90
C PRO A 350 19.66 1.99 14.57
N GLU A 351 20.20 2.74 15.53
CA GLU A 351 21.37 3.59 15.32
C GLU A 351 22.59 2.82 14.79
N GLU A 352 22.78 1.58 15.24
CA GLU A 352 23.89 0.74 14.77
C GLU A 352 23.79 0.48 13.25
N ILE A 353 22.58 0.32 12.74
CA ILE A 353 22.29 0.16 11.31
C ILE A 353 22.48 1.49 10.58
N MET A 354 21.98 2.58 11.15
CA MET A 354 22.15 3.92 10.59
C MET A 354 23.62 4.30 10.46
N GLU A 355 24.44 3.98 11.48
CA GLU A 355 25.88 4.19 11.40
C GLU A 355 26.55 3.38 10.28
N GLN A 356 26.10 2.15 10.05
CA GLN A 356 26.61 1.34 8.94
C GLN A 356 26.23 1.95 7.59
N ILE A 357 24.99 2.38 7.41
CA ILE A 357 24.49 3.03 6.21
C ILE A 357 25.30 4.32 5.94
N ARG A 358 25.50 5.17 6.93
CA ARG A 358 26.30 6.40 6.80
C ARG A 358 27.74 6.15 6.31
N LYS A 359 28.32 5.01 6.68
CA LYS A 359 29.68 4.63 6.27
C LYS A 359 29.75 4.09 4.86
N THR A 360 28.67 3.47 4.36
CA THR A 360 28.63 2.75 3.10
C THR A 360 27.99 3.53 1.98
N VAL A 361 26.96 4.30 2.25
CA VAL A 361 26.15 5.03 1.27
C VAL A 361 26.92 6.29 0.78
N LYS A 362 26.84 6.53 -0.52
CA LYS A 362 27.47 7.66 -1.22
C LYS A 362 26.44 8.39 -2.08
N PRO A 363 26.66 9.68 -2.36
CA PRO A 363 25.87 10.40 -3.36
C PRO A 363 25.86 9.66 -4.69
N GLY A 364 24.66 9.43 -5.24
CA GLY A 364 24.45 8.69 -6.46
C GLY A 364 24.22 7.19 -6.31
N ASP A 365 24.31 6.67 -5.09
CA ASP A 365 23.86 5.29 -4.82
C ASP A 365 22.35 5.16 -5.01
N TYR A 366 21.89 3.91 -5.12
CA TYR A 366 20.53 3.58 -5.48
C TYR A 366 19.89 2.67 -4.45
N ILE A 367 18.64 2.96 -4.08
CA ILE A 367 17.80 2.09 -3.26
C ILE A 367 17.05 1.17 -4.23
N ASP A 368 17.05 -0.13 -3.98
CA ASP A 368 16.40 -1.14 -4.81
C ASP A 368 15.14 -1.74 -4.17
N MET A 369 14.62 -1.12 -3.08
CA MET A 369 13.42 -1.61 -2.41
C MET A 369 12.18 -1.55 -3.30
N GLU A 370 11.33 -2.55 -3.18
CA GLU A 370 10.01 -2.62 -3.79
C GLU A 370 8.99 -2.96 -2.70
N PHE A 371 8.52 -1.92 -2.00
CA PHE A 371 7.61 -2.07 -0.88
C PHE A 371 6.27 -1.43 -1.23
N ILE A 372 5.19 -2.09 -0.80
CA ILE A 372 3.83 -1.58 -0.89
C ILE A 372 3.42 -1.17 0.52
N PHE A 373 2.85 0.01 0.69
CA PHE A 373 2.32 0.44 1.98
C PHE A 373 0.84 0.82 1.90
N VAL A 374 0.17 0.68 3.03
CA VAL A 374 -1.21 1.13 3.25
C VAL A 374 -1.24 1.89 4.56
N ASP A 375 -1.52 3.20 4.48
CA ASP A 375 -1.62 4.05 5.66
C ASP A 375 -3.08 4.41 5.91
N ALA A 376 -3.63 3.95 7.02
CA ALA A 376 -5.06 4.04 7.33
C ALA A 376 -5.36 5.01 8.47
N VAL A 377 -6.34 5.90 8.25
CA VAL A 377 -6.74 6.93 9.24
C VAL A 377 -7.41 6.31 10.47
N ARG A 378 -8.22 5.25 10.30
CA ARG A 378 -8.77 4.52 11.44
C ARG A 378 -7.85 3.39 11.84
N PRO A 379 -7.76 3.07 13.16
CA PRO A 379 -6.94 1.95 13.61
C PRO A 379 -7.28 0.64 12.91
N LEU A 380 -6.24 -0.04 12.43
CA LEU A 380 -6.34 -1.38 11.87
C LEU A 380 -6.34 -2.42 12.99
N LEU A 381 -7.31 -3.32 12.96
CA LEU A 381 -7.40 -4.45 13.85
C LEU A 381 -6.81 -5.69 13.18
N ALA A 382 -5.92 -6.38 13.89
CA ALA A 382 -5.37 -7.65 13.43
C ALA A 382 -6.37 -8.80 13.68
N THR A 383 -6.51 -9.70 12.71
CA THR A 383 -7.29 -10.92 12.88
C THR A 383 -6.55 -11.94 13.76
N PRO A 384 -7.22 -12.96 14.31
CA PRO A 384 -6.56 -14.05 15.03
C PRO A 384 -5.49 -14.75 14.19
N GLU A 385 -5.70 -14.90 12.89
CA GLU A 385 -4.79 -15.51 11.93
C GLU A 385 -3.51 -14.67 11.77
N ALA A 386 -3.64 -13.34 11.66
CA ALA A 386 -2.50 -12.44 11.63
C ALA A 386 -1.72 -12.50 12.94
N LEU A 387 -2.41 -12.53 14.09
CA LEU A 387 -1.76 -12.66 15.40
C LEU A 387 -1.05 -14.02 15.58
N ALA A 388 -1.60 -15.10 15.03
CA ALA A 388 -0.99 -16.43 15.06
C ALA A 388 0.26 -16.51 14.16
N GLY A 389 0.28 -15.78 13.04
CA GLY A 389 1.41 -15.70 12.10
C GLY A 389 2.56 -14.79 12.56
N LYS A 390 2.46 -14.18 13.74
CA LYS A 390 3.45 -13.24 14.27
C LYS A 390 4.84 -13.87 14.38
N ARG A 391 5.84 -13.23 13.77
CA ARG A 391 7.26 -13.55 14.02
C ARG A 391 7.71 -12.97 15.34
N GLN A 392 8.64 -13.68 16.02
CA GLN A 392 9.21 -13.23 17.30
C GLN A 392 10.32 -12.18 17.14
N GLN A 393 10.74 -11.83 15.92
CA GLN A 393 11.85 -10.92 15.67
C GLN A 393 11.47 -9.83 14.69
N HIS A 394 11.70 -8.57 15.09
CA HIS A 394 11.72 -7.44 14.18
C HIS A 394 12.77 -7.64 13.09
N TYR A 395 12.41 -7.40 11.84
CA TYR A 395 13.32 -7.42 10.68
C TYR A 395 14.52 -6.48 10.84
N LEU A 396 14.38 -5.46 11.66
CA LEU A 396 15.36 -4.41 11.87
C LEU A 396 16.39 -4.71 12.97
N LYS A 397 16.44 -5.92 13.50
CA LYS A 397 17.58 -6.32 14.32
C LYS A 397 18.70 -6.79 13.41
N GLY A 398 19.75 -5.98 13.32
CA GLY A 398 20.98 -6.39 12.66
C GLY A 398 21.42 -7.79 13.11
N LYS A 399 21.93 -8.58 12.18
CA LYS A 399 22.53 -9.90 12.51
C LYS A 399 23.55 -9.69 13.65
N LYS A 400 23.37 -10.42 14.76
CA LYS A 400 24.41 -10.54 15.80
C LYS A 400 25.62 -11.22 15.22
#